data_6059625d9a63958bca9591ce1d5315c3
#
_entry.id   6059625d9a63958bca9591ce1d5315c3
#
_cell.length_a   1.000
_cell.length_b   1.000
_cell.length_c   1.000
_cell.angle_alpha   90.00
_cell.angle_beta   90.00
_cell.angle_gamma   90.00
#
_symmetry.space_group_name_H-M   'P 1'
#
loop_
_entity.id
_entity.type
_entity.pdbx_description
1 polymer ?
#
loop_
_entity_poly.entity_id
_entity_poly.type
_entity_poly.pdbx_seq_one_letter_code
_entity_poly.pdbx_strand_id
1 'polypeptide(L)'
;MTVLRQRMTEDMQVRNLSPHTQASYLQQVSLFARYFRMSPDALTPEHIRTYQIYLTNEKRLAPNSIHTAVAALRFLYRITLKKDWTFGEDIPLPKKPQKLPVVLSPEEVVHFLSCVDCNKHRVILTTCYAAGLRISEAVRLKTAAIDSARMVVRVEQGKGRKDRYVMLSPMLLEILRSYWIAVRPKEWLFPGIRDDRPITKEAVEAACQKAHRLSGLSKPVTPHSLRHAFAVHLLESGTDLRTIQLLLGHRSLATTAKYLRIATNKVCATSSPLDLLPHPVPAEPQPAPPKHF
;
A
#
# COMPACT_ATOMS: atom_id res chain seq x y z
N MET A 1 -24.57 -8.59 23.24
CA MET A 1 -24.14 -7.46 22.37
C MET A 1 -24.94 -6.24 22.78
N THR A 2 -24.33 -5.07 23.01
CA THR A 2 -25.09 -3.86 23.40
C THR A 2 -25.89 -3.33 22.22
N VAL A 3 -27.05 -2.71 22.47
CA VAL A 3 -27.90 -2.10 21.43
C VAL A 3 -27.11 -1.10 20.56
N LEU A 4 -26.27 -0.27 21.19
CA LEU A 4 -25.42 0.70 20.50
C LEU A 4 -24.43 0.02 19.53
N ARG A 5 -23.79 -1.07 19.96
CA ARG A 5 -22.85 -1.82 19.12
C ARG A 5 -23.55 -2.44 17.91
N GLN A 6 -24.76 -2.99 18.11
CA GLN A 6 -25.54 -3.55 17.05
C GLN A 6 -25.90 -2.48 16.01
N ARG A 7 -26.48 -1.35 16.47
CA ARG A 7 -26.82 -0.21 15.60
C ARG A 7 -25.63 0.30 14.80
N MET A 8 -24.46 0.47 15.44
CA MET A 8 -23.25 0.88 14.75
C MET A 8 -22.82 -0.13 13.69
N THR A 9 -22.98 -1.44 13.97
CA THR A 9 -22.69 -2.50 12.99
C THR A 9 -23.60 -2.41 11.78
N GLU A 10 -24.89 -2.25 12.00
CA GLU A 10 -25.90 -2.07 10.94
C GLU A 10 -25.62 -0.83 10.09
N ASP A 11 -25.31 0.30 10.74
CA ASP A 11 -24.92 1.55 10.06
C ASP A 11 -23.67 1.39 9.16
N MET A 12 -22.72 0.56 9.59
CA MET A 12 -21.54 0.23 8.79
C MET A 12 -21.85 -0.71 7.63
N GLN A 13 -22.76 -1.68 7.85
CA GLN A 13 -23.20 -2.62 6.82
C GLN A 13 -23.99 -1.91 5.70
N VAL A 14 -24.96 -1.06 6.05
CA VAL A 14 -25.72 -0.24 5.08
C VAL A 14 -24.80 0.60 4.20
N ARG A 15 -23.65 1.08 4.75
CA ARG A 15 -22.62 1.83 4.00
C ARG A 15 -21.58 0.94 3.33
N ASN A 16 -21.79 -0.37 3.34
CA ASN A 16 -20.93 -1.36 2.71
C ASN A 16 -19.45 -1.23 3.14
N LEU A 17 -19.20 -0.92 4.43
CA LEU A 17 -17.84 -0.93 4.96
C LEU A 17 -17.33 -2.38 5.03
N SER A 18 -16.01 -2.54 4.75
CA SER A 18 -15.40 -3.88 4.80
C SER A 18 -15.50 -4.50 6.20
N PRO A 19 -15.62 -5.84 6.33
CA PRO A 19 -15.65 -6.52 7.62
C PRO A 19 -14.46 -6.15 8.52
N HIS A 20 -13.28 -5.97 7.93
CA HIS A 20 -12.09 -5.53 8.66
C HIS A 20 -12.25 -4.12 9.24
N THR A 21 -12.81 -3.19 8.47
CA THR A 21 -13.10 -1.82 8.94
C THR A 21 -14.12 -1.84 10.08
N GLN A 22 -15.18 -2.65 9.93
CA GLN A 22 -16.21 -2.82 10.96
C GLN A 22 -15.60 -3.33 12.26
N ALA A 23 -14.81 -4.41 12.20
CA ALA A 23 -14.14 -4.98 13.37
C ALA A 23 -13.19 -3.96 14.04
N SER A 24 -12.40 -3.26 13.23
CA SER A 24 -11.47 -2.24 13.72
C SER A 24 -12.20 -1.09 14.42
N TYR A 25 -13.28 -0.57 13.82
CA TYR A 25 -14.04 0.53 14.40
C TYR A 25 -14.71 0.13 15.72
N LEU A 26 -15.35 -1.06 15.76
CA LEU A 26 -15.95 -1.58 16.99
C LEU A 26 -14.92 -1.79 18.09
N GLN A 27 -13.72 -2.24 17.75
CA GLN A 27 -12.62 -2.38 18.70
C GLN A 27 -12.21 -1.03 19.27
N GLN A 28 -12.02 0.00 18.43
CA GLN A 28 -11.62 1.33 18.90
C GLN A 28 -12.68 1.96 19.80
N VAL A 29 -13.96 1.84 19.46
CA VAL A 29 -15.06 2.31 20.32
C VAL A 29 -15.10 1.54 21.65
N SER A 30 -14.86 0.23 21.64
CA SER A 30 -14.79 -0.57 22.87
C SER A 30 -13.63 -0.17 23.78
N LEU A 31 -12.46 0.15 23.18
CA LEU A 31 -11.30 0.63 23.95
C LEU A 31 -11.57 2.00 24.58
N PHE A 32 -12.23 2.89 23.84
CA PHE A 32 -12.65 4.21 24.34
C PHE A 32 -13.63 4.10 25.51
N ALA A 33 -14.68 3.28 25.38
CA ALA A 33 -15.64 3.03 26.45
C ALA A 33 -15.00 2.44 27.71
N ARG A 34 -14.06 1.50 27.54
CA ARG A 34 -13.32 0.90 28.67
C ARG A 34 -12.43 1.90 29.40
N TYR A 35 -11.81 2.81 28.67
CA TYR A 35 -10.94 3.83 29.26
C TYR A 35 -11.70 4.70 30.25
N PHE A 36 -12.91 5.14 29.91
CA PHE A 36 -13.77 5.94 30.80
C PHE A 36 -14.69 5.11 31.70
N ARG A 37 -14.77 3.80 31.48
CA ARG A 37 -15.74 2.90 32.18
C ARG A 37 -17.19 3.38 32.05
N MET A 38 -17.51 4.03 30.95
CA MET A 38 -18.80 4.63 30.64
C MET A 38 -19.30 4.21 29.26
N SER A 39 -20.63 4.28 29.07
CA SER A 39 -21.20 4.07 27.74
C SER A 39 -20.84 5.25 26.82
N PRO A 40 -20.45 4.96 25.56
CA PRO A 40 -20.03 6.01 24.62
C PRO A 40 -21.07 7.11 24.37
N ASP A 41 -22.35 6.81 24.46
CA ASP A 41 -23.46 7.78 24.28
C ASP A 41 -23.52 8.87 25.34
N ALA A 42 -22.98 8.59 26.54
CA ALA A 42 -22.87 9.56 27.66
C ALA A 42 -21.59 10.41 27.60
N LEU A 43 -20.64 10.08 26.69
CA LEU A 43 -19.36 10.78 26.59
C LEU A 43 -19.46 12.00 25.64
N THR A 44 -18.64 13.02 25.92
CA THR A 44 -18.64 14.32 25.24
C THR A 44 -17.40 14.51 24.36
N PRO A 45 -17.32 15.58 23.53
CA PRO A 45 -16.10 15.91 22.78
C PRO A 45 -14.86 16.04 23.68
N GLU A 46 -14.98 16.59 24.88
CA GLU A 46 -13.85 16.73 25.80
C GLU A 46 -13.29 15.37 26.26
N HIS A 47 -14.14 14.37 26.43
CA HIS A 47 -13.68 13.00 26.70
C HIS A 47 -12.89 12.44 25.51
N ILE A 48 -13.29 12.76 24.27
CA ILE A 48 -12.57 12.31 23.07
C ILE A 48 -11.20 13.01 23.00
N ARG A 49 -11.14 14.31 23.30
CA ARG A 49 -9.88 15.06 23.38
C ARG A 49 -8.94 14.47 24.44
N THR A 50 -9.44 14.23 25.63
CA THR A 50 -8.68 13.58 26.72
C THR A 50 -8.15 12.22 26.29
N TYR A 51 -8.97 11.41 25.61
CA TYR A 51 -8.55 10.12 25.09
C TYR A 51 -7.49 10.23 24.00
N GLN A 52 -7.58 11.21 23.10
CA GLN A 52 -6.53 11.46 22.09
C GLN A 52 -5.19 11.82 22.75
N ILE A 53 -5.22 12.65 23.82
CA ILE A 53 -4.02 13.01 24.58
C ILE A 53 -3.42 11.75 25.22
N TYR A 54 -4.24 10.90 25.84
CA TYR A 54 -3.83 9.63 26.42
C TYR A 54 -3.17 8.71 25.36
N LEU A 55 -3.81 8.55 24.18
CA LEU A 55 -3.25 7.73 23.10
C LEU A 55 -1.91 8.27 22.61
N THR A 56 -1.72 9.59 22.61
CA THR A 56 -0.51 10.26 22.14
C THR A 56 0.61 10.20 23.17
N ASN A 57 0.34 10.62 24.41
CA ASN A 57 1.37 10.87 25.42
C ASN A 57 1.69 9.62 26.24
N GLU A 58 0.67 8.89 26.67
CA GLU A 58 0.84 7.72 27.53
C GLU A 58 1.02 6.45 26.71
N LYS A 59 0.13 6.18 25.74
CA LYS A 59 0.24 5.00 24.88
C LYS A 59 1.27 5.16 23.75
N ARG A 60 1.70 6.37 23.43
CA ARG A 60 2.68 6.72 22.40
C ARG A 60 2.37 6.03 21.06
N LEU A 61 1.09 5.98 20.68
CA LEU A 61 0.67 5.32 19.46
C LEU A 61 1.10 6.12 18.22
N ALA A 62 1.38 5.39 17.15
CA ALA A 62 1.65 6.01 15.85
C ALA A 62 0.45 6.86 15.38
N PRO A 63 0.68 8.01 14.70
CA PRO A 63 -0.39 8.90 14.21
C PRO A 63 -1.47 8.20 13.39
N ASN A 64 -1.13 7.16 12.62
CA ASN A 64 -2.09 6.36 11.87
C ASN A 64 -3.04 5.55 12.76
N SER A 65 -2.57 5.05 13.89
CA SER A 65 -3.41 4.31 14.86
C SER A 65 -4.38 5.26 15.55
N ILE A 66 -3.89 6.44 15.96
CA ILE A 66 -4.73 7.49 16.55
C ILE A 66 -5.78 7.97 15.53
N HIS A 67 -5.37 8.17 14.28
CA HIS A 67 -6.31 8.52 13.20
C HIS A 67 -7.43 7.49 13.03
N THR A 68 -7.11 6.19 13.15
CA THR A 68 -8.11 5.12 13.06
C THR A 68 -9.09 5.17 14.24
N ALA A 69 -8.59 5.40 15.46
CA ALA A 69 -9.42 5.55 16.64
C ALA A 69 -10.38 6.75 16.50
N VAL A 70 -9.84 7.90 16.10
CA VAL A 70 -10.65 9.12 15.90
C VAL A 70 -11.67 8.95 14.78
N ALA A 71 -11.31 8.30 13.68
CA ALA A 71 -12.25 8.01 12.60
C ALA A 71 -13.41 7.10 13.04
N ALA A 72 -13.13 6.11 13.89
CA ALA A 72 -14.15 5.25 14.48
C ALA A 72 -15.11 6.03 15.40
N LEU A 73 -14.57 6.93 16.25
CA LEU A 73 -15.36 7.79 17.11
C LEU A 73 -16.20 8.79 16.32
N ARG A 74 -15.62 9.43 15.28
CA ARG A 74 -16.39 10.28 14.37
C ARG A 74 -17.53 9.53 13.71
N PHE A 75 -17.31 8.29 13.28
CA PHE A 75 -18.37 7.46 12.71
C PHE A 75 -19.48 7.21 13.74
N LEU A 76 -19.12 6.80 14.95
CA LEU A 76 -20.09 6.56 16.04
C LEU A 76 -20.95 7.80 16.30
N TYR A 77 -20.32 8.94 16.60
CA TYR A 77 -21.06 10.13 17.04
C TYR A 77 -21.83 10.80 15.90
N ARG A 78 -21.24 10.90 14.70
CA ARG A 78 -21.88 11.55 13.57
C ARG A 78 -22.97 10.69 12.93
N ILE A 79 -22.71 9.39 12.75
CA ILE A 79 -23.57 8.53 11.94
C ILE A 79 -24.56 7.75 12.84
N THR A 80 -24.06 7.09 13.86
CA THR A 80 -24.87 6.20 14.69
C THR A 80 -25.64 6.98 15.75
N LEU A 81 -25.02 7.89 16.47
CA LEU A 81 -25.62 8.69 17.50
C LEU A 81 -26.25 9.98 16.99
N LYS A 82 -25.91 10.41 15.78
CA LYS A 82 -26.43 11.64 15.10
C LYS A 82 -26.25 12.88 16.01
N LYS A 83 -25.13 12.99 16.73
CA LYS A 83 -24.80 14.16 17.54
C LYS A 83 -24.54 15.36 16.64
N ASP A 84 -25.08 16.51 17.00
CA ASP A 84 -24.89 17.77 16.30
C ASP A 84 -23.61 18.48 16.79
N TRP A 85 -22.45 17.87 16.52
CA TRP A 85 -21.13 18.40 16.89
C TRP A 85 -20.38 18.93 15.67
N THR A 86 -19.59 19.96 15.87
CA THR A 86 -18.69 20.48 14.81
C THR A 86 -17.47 19.60 14.68
N PHE A 87 -17.65 18.44 14.07
CA PHE A 87 -16.65 17.35 14.02
C PHE A 87 -15.26 17.74 13.48
N GLY A 88 -15.15 18.86 12.76
CA GLY A 88 -13.87 19.40 12.32
C GLY A 88 -13.07 19.99 13.46
N GLU A 89 -13.73 20.70 14.36
CA GLU A 89 -13.18 21.46 15.49
C GLU A 89 -13.18 20.61 16.76
N ASP A 90 -14.32 20.01 17.10
CA ASP A 90 -14.51 19.24 18.33
C ASP A 90 -13.66 17.95 18.38
N ILE A 91 -13.45 17.32 17.21
CA ILE A 91 -12.72 16.05 17.11
C ILE A 91 -11.70 16.14 15.95
N PRO A 92 -10.60 16.89 16.11
CA PRO A 92 -9.63 17.05 15.05
C PRO A 92 -8.92 15.73 14.71
N LEU A 93 -8.71 15.49 13.43
CA LEU A 93 -7.89 14.36 12.98
C LEU A 93 -6.42 14.73 13.07
N PRO A 94 -5.56 13.87 13.66
CA PRO A 94 -4.13 14.14 13.72
C PRO A 94 -3.53 14.24 12.32
N LYS A 95 -2.66 15.22 12.09
CA LYS A 95 -1.90 15.34 10.84
C LYS A 95 -1.00 14.11 10.67
N LYS A 96 -1.03 13.51 9.49
CA LYS A 96 -0.19 12.36 9.16
C LYS A 96 1.14 12.84 8.60
N PRO A 97 2.27 12.49 9.21
CA PRO A 97 3.56 12.76 8.59
C PRO A 97 3.67 11.98 7.27
N GLN A 98 4.00 12.67 6.19
CA GLN A 98 4.24 12.05 4.88
C GLN A 98 5.70 11.60 4.81
N LYS A 99 5.96 10.37 5.23
CA LYS A 99 7.28 9.74 5.00
C LYS A 99 7.30 9.15 3.59
N LEU A 100 8.38 9.40 2.86
CA LEU A 100 8.62 8.73 1.59
C LEU A 100 8.84 7.24 1.86
N PRO A 101 8.24 6.35 1.06
CA PRO A 101 8.52 4.93 1.16
C PRO A 101 9.99 4.64 0.88
N VAL A 102 10.55 3.73 1.65
CA VAL A 102 11.87 3.15 1.35
C VAL A 102 11.68 2.16 0.21
N VAL A 103 12.52 2.28 -0.81
CA VAL A 103 12.48 1.42 -1.99
C VAL A 103 13.73 0.57 -2.06
N LEU A 104 13.55 -0.71 -2.33
CA LEU A 104 14.64 -1.65 -2.58
C LEU A 104 15.14 -1.47 -4.01
N SER A 105 16.46 -1.57 -4.24
CA SER A 105 17.01 -1.67 -5.59
C SER A 105 16.68 -3.04 -6.21
N PRO A 106 16.82 -3.20 -7.54
CA PRO A 106 16.65 -4.50 -8.18
C PRO A 106 17.52 -5.59 -7.55
N GLU A 107 18.76 -5.30 -7.23
CA GLU A 107 19.74 -6.21 -6.61
C GLU A 107 19.30 -6.59 -5.19
N GLU A 108 18.84 -5.62 -4.40
CA GLU A 108 18.28 -5.86 -3.07
C GLU A 108 17.03 -6.74 -3.11
N VAL A 109 16.17 -6.57 -4.13
CA VAL A 109 15.00 -7.44 -4.33
C VAL A 109 15.41 -8.88 -4.64
N VAL A 110 16.36 -9.08 -5.56
CA VAL A 110 16.88 -10.42 -5.91
C VAL A 110 17.50 -11.07 -4.68
N HIS A 111 18.39 -10.35 -3.98
CA HIS A 111 19.02 -10.83 -2.76
C HIS A 111 18.00 -11.22 -1.68
N PHE A 112 17.03 -10.35 -1.42
CA PHE A 112 15.96 -10.65 -0.46
C PHE A 112 15.17 -11.91 -0.82
N LEU A 113 14.75 -12.05 -2.09
CA LEU A 113 13.97 -13.19 -2.54
C LEU A 113 14.77 -14.50 -2.46
N SER A 114 16.09 -14.46 -2.63
CA SER A 114 16.95 -15.65 -2.46
C SER A 114 17.02 -16.12 -1.00
N CYS A 115 16.82 -15.22 -0.03
CA CYS A 115 16.79 -15.53 1.41
C CYS A 115 15.45 -16.12 1.88
N VAL A 116 14.46 -16.28 1.00
CA VAL A 116 13.16 -16.89 1.37
C VAL A 116 13.27 -18.43 1.24
N ASP A 117 13.33 -19.15 2.35
CA ASP A 117 13.57 -20.59 2.37
C ASP A 117 12.47 -21.40 1.66
N CYS A 118 11.21 -21.13 1.96
CA CYS A 118 10.08 -21.88 1.44
C CYS A 118 9.73 -21.42 0.02
N ASN A 119 9.77 -22.33 -0.96
CA ASN A 119 9.47 -22.04 -2.36
C ASN A 119 8.08 -21.41 -2.54
N LYS A 120 7.04 -21.91 -1.87
CA LYS A 120 5.68 -21.31 -1.92
C LYS A 120 5.71 -19.84 -1.53
N HIS A 121 6.35 -19.51 -0.39
CA HIS A 121 6.42 -18.12 0.09
C HIS A 121 7.24 -17.23 -0.85
N ARG A 122 8.35 -17.77 -1.39
CA ARG A 122 9.18 -17.08 -2.37
C ARG A 122 8.38 -16.73 -3.62
N VAL A 123 7.65 -17.68 -4.20
CA VAL A 123 6.81 -17.46 -5.39
C VAL A 123 5.73 -16.42 -5.11
N ILE A 124 5.08 -16.44 -3.94
CA ILE A 124 4.08 -15.42 -3.56
C ILE A 124 4.73 -14.03 -3.50
N LEU A 125 5.87 -13.89 -2.84
CA LEU A 125 6.56 -12.60 -2.70
C LEU A 125 7.10 -12.12 -4.06
N THR A 126 7.62 -13.03 -4.89
CA THR A 126 7.98 -12.73 -6.29
C THR A 126 6.77 -12.22 -7.07
N THR A 127 5.60 -12.83 -6.90
CA THR A 127 4.37 -12.38 -7.57
C THR A 127 3.94 -11.00 -7.07
N CYS A 128 4.10 -10.69 -5.77
CA CYS A 128 3.85 -9.36 -5.22
C CYS A 128 4.75 -8.29 -5.89
N TYR A 129 6.01 -8.62 -6.15
CA TYR A 129 6.94 -7.73 -6.85
C TYR A 129 6.64 -7.66 -8.35
N ALA A 130 6.56 -8.81 -9.04
CA ALA A 130 6.49 -8.85 -10.50
C ALA A 130 5.17 -8.34 -11.10
N ALA A 131 4.06 -8.47 -10.36
CA ALA A 131 2.73 -8.02 -10.79
C ALA A 131 2.16 -6.87 -9.92
N GLY A 132 2.95 -6.36 -8.98
CA GLY A 132 2.56 -5.26 -8.10
C GLY A 132 1.35 -5.57 -7.21
N LEU A 133 1.16 -6.84 -6.81
CA LEU A 133 0.00 -7.25 -6.02
C LEU A 133 0.12 -6.87 -4.55
N ARG A 134 -1.03 -6.62 -3.91
CA ARG A 134 -1.10 -6.62 -2.45
C ARG A 134 -0.97 -8.05 -1.94
N ILE A 135 -0.38 -8.25 -0.77
CA ILE A 135 -0.28 -9.60 -0.19
C ILE A 135 -1.64 -10.29 -0.09
N SER A 136 -2.69 -9.57 0.29
CA SER A 136 -4.06 -10.09 0.36
C SER A 136 -4.65 -10.47 -1.00
N GLU A 137 -4.17 -9.90 -2.08
CA GLU A 137 -4.53 -10.26 -3.45
C GLU A 137 -3.72 -11.48 -3.90
N ALA A 138 -2.42 -11.48 -3.66
CA ALA A 138 -1.53 -12.56 -4.06
C ALA A 138 -1.91 -13.91 -3.41
N VAL A 139 -2.16 -13.94 -2.10
CA VAL A 139 -2.55 -15.18 -1.40
C VAL A 139 -3.91 -15.72 -1.87
N ARG A 140 -4.77 -14.89 -2.42
CA ARG A 140 -6.11 -15.28 -2.93
C ARG A 140 -6.16 -15.50 -4.43
N LEU A 141 -5.01 -15.57 -5.10
CA LEU A 141 -4.99 -15.91 -6.52
C LEU A 141 -5.50 -17.32 -6.73
N LYS A 142 -6.40 -17.47 -7.70
CA LYS A 142 -6.85 -18.76 -8.21
C LYS A 142 -5.99 -19.20 -9.38
N THR A 143 -5.90 -20.50 -9.62
CA THR A 143 -5.23 -21.05 -10.79
C THR A 143 -5.82 -20.49 -12.10
N ALA A 144 -7.15 -20.37 -12.15
CA ALA A 144 -7.88 -19.79 -13.30
C ALA A 144 -7.66 -18.28 -13.49
N ALA A 145 -7.01 -17.58 -12.54
CA ALA A 145 -6.69 -16.17 -12.67
C ALA A 145 -5.49 -15.89 -13.59
N ILE A 146 -4.72 -16.93 -13.92
CA ILE A 146 -3.53 -16.83 -14.77
C ILE A 146 -3.95 -17.09 -16.23
N ASP A 147 -3.96 -16.03 -17.02
CA ASP A 147 -4.21 -16.11 -18.46
C ASP A 147 -2.89 -16.02 -19.23
N SER A 148 -2.32 -17.18 -19.53
CA SER A 148 -1.04 -17.27 -20.24
C SER A 148 -1.16 -16.96 -21.74
N ALA A 149 -2.37 -17.01 -22.33
CA ALA A 149 -2.57 -16.64 -23.73
C ALA A 149 -2.55 -15.11 -23.90
N ARG A 150 -3.16 -14.39 -22.96
CA ARG A 150 -3.19 -12.91 -22.96
C ARG A 150 -2.05 -12.28 -22.16
N MET A 151 -1.23 -13.08 -21.50
CA MET A 151 -0.15 -12.63 -20.62
C MET A 151 -0.62 -11.66 -19.54
N VAL A 152 -1.73 -12.01 -18.87
CA VAL A 152 -2.29 -11.21 -17.77
C VAL A 152 -2.68 -12.07 -16.58
N VAL A 153 -2.72 -11.43 -15.40
CA VAL A 153 -3.27 -12.01 -14.17
C VAL A 153 -4.54 -11.23 -13.80
N ARG A 154 -5.64 -11.93 -13.65
CA ARG A 154 -6.90 -11.36 -13.17
C ARG A 154 -6.87 -11.25 -11.64
N VAL A 155 -7.02 -10.04 -11.13
CA VAL A 155 -7.12 -9.76 -9.69
C VAL A 155 -8.57 -9.49 -9.35
N GLU A 156 -9.21 -10.47 -8.72
CA GLU A 156 -10.61 -10.36 -8.29
C GLU A 156 -10.73 -9.58 -6.98
N GLN A 157 -11.79 -8.79 -6.85
CA GLN A 157 -12.16 -8.06 -5.65
C GLN A 157 -11.02 -7.28 -4.98
N GLY A 158 -10.22 -6.58 -5.76
CA GLY A 158 -9.22 -5.65 -5.27
C GLY A 158 -9.83 -4.60 -4.33
N LYS A 159 -9.04 -3.64 -3.85
CA LYS A 159 -9.52 -2.56 -2.96
C LYS A 159 -10.74 -1.87 -3.57
N GLY A 160 -11.92 -2.05 -2.95
CA GLY A 160 -13.19 -1.50 -3.42
C GLY A 160 -14.00 -2.44 -4.30
N ARG A 161 -13.75 -3.75 -4.26
CA ARG A 161 -14.48 -4.81 -4.98
C ARG A 161 -14.49 -4.63 -6.51
N LYS A 162 -13.44 -4.03 -7.09
CA LYS A 162 -13.26 -3.91 -8.54
C LYS A 162 -12.19 -4.87 -8.99
N ASP A 163 -12.50 -5.64 -10.01
CA ASP A 163 -11.55 -6.51 -10.71
C ASP A 163 -10.60 -5.64 -11.54
N ARG A 164 -9.39 -6.12 -11.73
CA ARG A 164 -8.42 -5.55 -12.66
C ARG A 164 -7.52 -6.63 -13.24
N TYR A 165 -6.96 -6.34 -14.36
CA TYR A 165 -5.88 -7.13 -14.96
C TYR A 165 -4.54 -6.48 -14.65
N VAL A 166 -3.53 -7.30 -14.39
CA VAL A 166 -2.13 -6.89 -14.26
C VAL A 166 -1.27 -7.71 -15.19
N MET A 167 -0.09 -7.21 -15.51
CA MET A 167 0.84 -7.87 -16.41
C MET A 167 1.34 -9.20 -15.83
N LEU A 168 1.50 -10.19 -16.71
CA LEU A 168 2.17 -11.47 -16.44
C LEU A 168 3.43 -11.49 -17.30
N SER A 169 4.59 -11.26 -16.70
CA SER A 169 5.84 -11.33 -17.45
C SER A 169 6.18 -12.80 -17.81
N PRO A 170 6.91 -13.06 -18.91
CA PRO A 170 7.35 -14.42 -19.27
C PRO A 170 8.07 -15.11 -18.12
N MET A 171 8.98 -14.42 -17.44
CA MET A 171 9.71 -14.96 -16.29
C MET A 171 8.78 -15.32 -15.13
N LEU A 172 7.77 -14.48 -14.81
CA LEU A 172 6.80 -14.82 -13.77
C LEU A 172 5.98 -16.04 -14.16
N LEU A 173 5.57 -16.16 -15.44
CA LEU A 173 4.84 -17.33 -15.94
C LEU A 173 5.64 -18.61 -15.78
N GLU A 174 6.94 -18.61 -16.09
CA GLU A 174 7.81 -19.76 -15.90
C GLU A 174 7.93 -20.17 -14.42
N ILE A 175 8.11 -19.19 -13.53
CA ILE A 175 8.14 -19.44 -12.09
C ILE A 175 6.82 -20.06 -11.60
N LEU A 176 5.69 -19.52 -12.05
CA LEU A 176 4.37 -20.03 -11.68
C LEU A 176 4.10 -21.42 -12.26
N ARG A 177 4.55 -21.72 -13.48
CA ARG A 177 4.46 -23.06 -14.08
C ARG A 177 5.29 -24.08 -13.33
N SER A 178 6.54 -23.75 -13.00
CA SER A 178 7.42 -24.61 -12.21
C SER A 178 6.82 -24.91 -10.84
N TYR A 179 6.26 -23.89 -10.18
CA TYR A 179 5.54 -24.04 -8.93
C TYR A 179 4.30 -24.92 -9.09
N TRP A 180 3.51 -24.71 -10.14
CA TRP A 180 2.29 -25.48 -10.41
C TRP A 180 2.60 -26.96 -10.67
N ILE A 181 3.66 -27.27 -11.42
CA ILE A 181 4.11 -28.65 -11.67
C ILE A 181 4.45 -29.36 -10.36
N ALA A 182 5.12 -28.67 -9.44
CA ALA A 182 5.57 -29.24 -8.17
C ALA A 182 4.43 -29.43 -7.16
N VAL A 183 3.42 -28.53 -7.14
CA VAL A 183 2.39 -28.50 -6.08
C VAL A 183 1.03 -29.00 -6.58
N ARG A 184 0.74 -28.88 -7.87
CA ARG A 184 -0.54 -29.25 -8.51
C ARG A 184 -1.76 -28.65 -7.78
N PRO A 185 -1.78 -27.34 -7.52
CA PRO A 185 -2.88 -26.68 -6.82
C PRO A 185 -4.18 -26.79 -7.62
N LYS A 186 -5.30 -26.99 -6.93
CA LYS A 186 -6.63 -27.14 -7.56
C LYS A 186 -7.28 -25.78 -7.83
N GLU A 187 -7.88 -25.20 -6.83
CA GLU A 187 -8.59 -23.90 -6.94
C GLU A 187 -7.67 -22.73 -6.63
N TRP A 188 -7.06 -22.73 -5.44
CA TRP A 188 -6.18 -21.66 -5.00
C TRP A 188 -4.76 -21.90 -5.51
N LEU A 189 -4.19 -20.93 -6.18
CA LEU A 189 -2.81 -21.03 -6.67
C LEU A 189 -1.82 -21.30 -5.54
N PHE A 190 -2.08 -20.72 -4.37
CA PHE A 190 -1.28 -20.92 -3.15
C PHE A 190 -2.15 -21.49 -2.02
N PRO A 191 -2.36 -22.81 -1.99
CA PRO A 191 -3.18 -23.46 -0.99
C PRO A 191 -2.54 -23.33 0.40
N GLY A 192 -3.40 -23.24 1.42
CA GLY A 192 -3.02 -23.25 2.83
C GLY A 192 -2.62 -24.66 3.32
N ILE A 193 -2.82 -24.89 4.62
CA ILE A 193 -2.69 -26.23 5.22
C ILE A 193 -3.82 -27.13 4.71
N ARG A 194 -4.98 -26.59 4.50
CA ARG A 194 -6.10 -27.24 3.83
C ARG A 194 -6.20 -26.71 2.40
N ASP A 195 -6.37 -27.59 1.43
CA ASP A 195 -6.41 -27.24 0.02
C ASP A 195 -7.66 -26.42 -0.37
N ASP A 196 -8.72 -26.48 0.45
CA ASP A 196 -9.97 -25.74 0.27
C ASP A 196 -9.84 -24.24 0.60
N ARG A 197 -8.74 -23.83 1.20
CA ARG A 197 -8.49 -22.43 1.60
C ARG A 197 -7.12 -21.95 1.13
N PRO A 198 -7.01 -20.67 0.77
CA PRO A 198 -5.72 -20.09 0.44
C PRO A 198 -4.82 -20.01 1.67
N ILE A 199 -3.52 -19.91 1.45
CA ILE A 199 -2.57 -19.58 2.50
C ILE A 199 -2.93 -18.23 3.16
N THR A 200 -2.67 -18.11 4.45
CA THR A 200 -2.94 -16.86 5.16
C THR A 200 -1.87 -15.79 4.86
N LYS A 201 -2.27 -14.53 4.86
CA LYS A 201 -1.31 -13.43 4.68
C LYS A 201 -0.29 -13.38 5.82
N GLU A 202 -0.72 -13.72 7.04
CA GLU A 202 0.12 -13.74 8.25
C GLU A 202 1.28 -14.74 8.10
N ALA A 203 1.05 -15.90 7.51
CA ALA A 203 2.09 -16.89 7.23
C ALA A 203 3.15 -16.33 6.26
N VAL A 204 2.71 -15.64 5.20
CA VAL A 204 3.63 -15.03 4.23
C VAL A 204 4.36 -13.82 4.83
N GLU A 205 3.67 -13.00 5.64
CA GLU A 205 4.29 -11.88 6.36
C GLU A 205 5.36 -12.37 7.34
N ALA A 206 5.10 -13.45 8.07
CA ALA A 206 6.09 -14.07 8.96
C ALA A 206 7.31 -14.60 8.19
N ALA A 207 7.10 -15.27 7.04
CA ALA A 207 8.17 -15.70 6.16
C ALA A 207 8.98 -14.53 5.60
N CYS A 208 8.31 -13.44 5.22
CA CYS A 208 8.94 -12.20 4.76
C CYS A 208 9.84 -11.59 5.87
N GLN A 209 9.35 -11.53 7.10
CA GLN A 209 10.13 -11.05 8.25
C GLN A 209 11.35 -11.93 8.55
N LYS A 210 11.20 -13.26 8.44
CA LYS A 210 12.32 -14.21 8.59
C LYS A 210 13.38 -13.94 7.52
N ALA A 211 12.97 -13.89 6.25
CA ALA A 211 13.87 -13.64 5.13
C ALA A 211 14.54 -12.25 5.23
N HIS A 212 13.84 -11.22 5.71
CA HIS A 212 14.45 -9.91 5.94
C HIS A 212 15.58 -9.96 6.98
N ARG A 213 15.40 -10.70 8.07
CA ARG A 213 16.49 -10.90 9.06
C ARG A 213 17.69 -11.64 8.45
N LEU A 214 17.42 -12.66 7.64
CA LEU A 214 18.48 -13.45 6.99
C LEU A 214 19.23 -12.67 5.90
N SER A 215 18.54 -11.76 5.21
CA SER A 215 19.16 -10.96 4.15
C SER A 215 20.14 -9.89 4.65
N GLY A 216 20.11 -9.54 5.94
CA GLY A 216 20.94 -8.47 6.49
C GLY A 216 20.68 -7.07 5.92
N LEU A 217 19.61 -6.89 5.14
CA LEU A 217 19.26 -5.59 4.58
C LEU A 217 18.87 -4.61 5.69
N SER A 218 19.47 -3.43 5.68
CA SER A 218 19.15 -2.34 6.63
C SER A 218 17.79 -1.69 6.34
N LYS A 219 17.33 -1.74 5.10
CA LYS A 219 16.03 -1.23 4.68
C LYS A 219 14.92 -2.17 5.13
N PRO A 220 13.80 -1.67 5.68
CA PRO A 220 12.68 -2.50 6.09
C PRO A 220 12.02 -3.17 4.89
N VAL A 221 11.98 -4.51 4.89
CA VAL A 221 11.35 -5.30 3.82
C VAL A 221 10.04 -5.88 4.29
N THR A 222 8.99 -5.59 3.55
CA THR A 222 7.63 -6.10 3.74
C THR A 222 7.03 -6.47 2.37
N PRO A 223 5.96 -7.26 2.29
CA PRO A 223 5.28 -7.47 1.01
C PRO A 223 4.82 -6.15 0.36
N HIS A 224 4.58 -5.12 1.17
CA HIS A 224 4.18 -3.81 0.66
C HIS A 224 5.36 -3.01 0.09
N SER A 225 6.57 -3.15 0.65
CA SER A 225 7.78 -2.53 0.07
C SER A 225 8.17 -3.18 -1.27
N LEU A 226 7.93 -4.47 -1.47
CA LEU A 226 8.10 -5.12 -2.78
C LEU A 226 7.17 -4.50 -3.84
N ARG A 227 5.91 -4.26 -3.48
CA ARG A 227 4.98 -3.56 -4.36
C ARG A 227 5.36 -2.08 -4.58
N HIS A 228 6.01 -1.43 -3.62
CA HIS A 228 6.56 -0.08 -3.81
C HIS A 228 7.74 -0.11 -4.79
N ALA A 229 8.64 -1.10 -4.66
CA ALA A 229 9.74 -1.30 -5.58
C ALA A 229 9.23 -1.54 -7.02
N PHE A 230 8.23 -2.41 -7.22
CA PHE A 230 7.57 -2.58 -8.52
C PHE A 230 7.13 -1.24 -9.14
N ALA A 231 6.44 -0.39 -8.35
CA ALA A 231 5.93 0.88 -8.87
C ALA A 231 7.05 1.86 -9.24
N VAL A 232 8.12 1.92 -8.44
CA VAL A 232 9.25 2.81 -8.69
C VAL A 232 10.07 2.29 -9.87
N HIS A 233 10.38 1.00 -9.94
CA HIS A 233 11.14 0.42 -11.04
C HIS A 233 10.42 0.56 -12.39
N LEU A 234 9.08 0.40 -12.44
CA LEU A 234 8.30 0.71 -13.63
C LEU A 234 8.37 2.18 -14.02
N LEU A 235 8.31 3.08 -13.03
CA LEU A 235 8.40 4.51 -13.29
C LEU A 235 9.79 4.89 -13.82
N GLU A 236 10.84 4.30 -13.27
CA GLU A 236 12.23 4.49 -13.68
C GLU A 236 12.52 3.89 -15.06
N SER A 237 11.83 2.78 -15.42
CA SER A 237 11.89 2.22 -16.77
C SER A 237 11.05 2.98 -17.82
N GLY A 238 10.44 4.12 -17.45
CA GLY A 238 9.71 4.97 -18.38
C GLY A 238 8.21 4.77 -18.44
N THR A 239 7.65 3.81 -17.68
CA THR A 239 6.19 3.61 -17.65
C THR A 239 5.49 4.85 -17.08
N ASP A 240 4.42 5.27 -17.73
CA ASP A 240 3.67 6.44 -17.29
C ASP A 240 2.89 6.20 -15.99
N LEU A 241 2.65 7.28 -15.25
CA LEU A 241 2.03 7.23 -13.92
C LEU A 241 0.59 6.71 -13.94
N ARG A 242 -0.15 6.91 -15.03
CA ARG A 242 -1.53 6.44 -15.17
C ARG A 242 -1.60 4.94 -15.34
N THR A 243 -0.73 4.38 -16.16
CA THR A 243 -0.57 2.93 -16.30
C THR A 243 -0.21 2.29 -14.97
N ILE A 244 0.77 2.85 -14.24
CA ILE A 244 1.12 2.37 -12.89
C ILE A 244 -0.07 2.46 -11.93
N GLN A 245 -0.86 3.53 -11.99
CA GLN A 245 -2.08 3.65 -11.18
C GLN A 245 -3.07 2.52 -11.46
N LEU A 246 -3.31 2.20 -12.73
CA LEU A 246 -4.22 1.12 -13.18
C LEU A 246 -3.71 -0.24 -12.70
N LEU A 247 -2.45 -0.56 -12.93
CA LEU A 247 -1.82 -1.81 -12.49
C LEU A 247 -1.93 -2.00 -10.98
N LEU A 248 -1.65 -0.95 -10.22
CA LEU A 248 -1.76 -0.97 -8.76
C LEU A 248 -3.21 -0.95 -8.25
N GLY A 249 -4.18 -0.57 -9.07
CA GLY A 249 -5.57 -0.40 -8.63
C GLY A 249 -5.71 0.68 -7.56
N HIS A 250 -5.05 1.82 -7.74
CA HIS A 250 -5.21 2.98 -6.87
C HIS A 250 -6.41 3.82 -7.31
N ARG A 251 -7.34 4.10 -6.39
CA ARG A 251 -8.51 4.95 -6.69
C ARG A 251 -8.14 6.41 -7.01
N SER A 252 -7.09 6.93 -6.39
CA SER A 252 -6.62 8.30 -6.56
C SER A 252 -5.22 8.31 -7.15
N LEU A 253 -5.02 9.16 -8.16
CA LEU A 253 -3.70 9.40 -8.74
C LEU A 253 -2.71 9.94 -7.70
N ALA A 254 -3.18 10.72 -6.72
CA ALA A 254 -2.35 11.23 -5.62
C ALA A 254 -1.66 10.10 -4.82
N THR A 255 -2.29 8.91 -4.74
CA THR A 255 -1.67 7.74 -4.09
C THR A 255 -0.47 7.22 -4.90
N THR A 256 -0.50 7.35 -6.22
CA THR A 256 0.57 6.90 -7.12
C THR A 256 1.63 8.00 -7.30
N ALA A 257 1.22 9.26 -7.31
CA ALA A 257 2.09 10.44 -7.49
C ALA A 257 3.22 10.53 -6.45
N LYS A 258 3.07 9.89 -5.27
CA LYS A 258 4.15 9.81 -4.28
C LYS A 258 5.41 9.14 -4.83
N TYR A 259 5.28 8.25 -5.82
CA TYR A 259 6.43 7.57 -6.43
C TYR A 259 7.27 8.50 -7.31
N LEU A 260 6.69 9.58 -7.85
CA LEU A 260 7.45 10.61 -8.58
C LEU A 260 8.53 11.28 -7.72
N ARG A 261 8.28 11.37 -6.41
CA ARG A 261 9.25 11.97 -5.46
C ARG A 261 10.42 11.02 -5.12
N ILE A 262 10.34 9.76 -5.55
CA ILE A 262 11.28 8.70 -5.18
C ILE A 262 12.09 8.27 -6.40
N ALA A 263 11.50 8.29 -7.59
CA ALA A 263 12.14 7.89 -8.84
C ALA A 263 13.23 8.90 -9.23
N THR A 264 14.46 8.66 -8.74
CA THR A 264 15.61 9.53 -8.93
C THR A 264 16.01 9.62 -10.39
N ASN A 265 15.95 8.51 -11.14
CA ASN A 265 16.33 8.48 -12.56
C ASN A 265 15.49 9.42 -13.42
N LYS A 266 14.18 9.59 -13.12
CA LYS A 266 13.34 10.56 -13.84
C LYS A 266 13.73 12.01 -13.56
N VAL A 267 14.12 12.32 -12.32
CA VAL A 267 14.61 13.67 -11.96
C VAL A 267 15.95 13.95 -12.66
N CYS A 268 16.87 12.98 -12.62
CA CYS A 268 18.19 13.11 -13.24
C CYS A 268 18.14 13.09 -14.78
N ALA A 269 17.14 12.42 -15.38
CA ALA A 269 16.97 12.38 -16.84
C ALA A 269 16.20 13.58 -17.40
N THR A 270 15.71 14.48 -16.56
CA THR A 270 15.03 15.70 -17.01
C THR A 270 16.07 16.77 -17.33
N SER A 271 16.17 17.15 -18.61
CA SER A 271 17.06 18.24 -19.05
C SER A 271 16.64 19.57 -18.40
N SER A 272 17.62 20.36 -17.99
CA SER A 272 17.36 21.70 -17.52
C SER A 272 16.78 22.55 -18.66
N PRO A 273 15.80 23.42 -18.41
CA PRO A 273 15.37 24.41 -19.40
C PRO A 273 16.55 25.24 -19.95
N LEU A 274 17.60 25.42 -19.16
CA LEU A 274 18.81 26.13 -19.58
C LEU A 274 19.55 25.37 -20.70
N ASP A 275 19.58 24.02 -20.63
CA ASP A 275 20.20 23.17 -21.64
C ASP A 275 19.40 23.12 -22.96
N LEU A 276 18.15 23.57 -22.90
CA LEU A 276 17.26 23.67 -24.07
C LEU A 276 17.29 25.05 -24.75
N LEU A 277 18.00 26.01 -24.15
CA LEU A 277 18.16 27.30 -24.78
C LEU A 277 19.14 27.18 -25.97
N PRO A 278 18.86 27.90 -27.09
CA PRO A 278 19.83 27.97 -28.17
C PRO A 278 21.13 28.54 -27.65
N HIS A 279 22.21 27.83 -27.84
CA HIS A 279 23.55 28.36 -27.50
C HIS A 279 23.74 29.66 -28.28
N PRO A 280 24.23 30.75 -27.63
CA PRO A 280 24.57 31.93 -28.37
C PRO A 280 25.61 31.55 -29.43
N VAL A 281 25.33 31.86 -30.67
CA VAL A 281 26.29 31.67 -31.76
C VAL A 281 27.56 32.42 -31.34
N PRO A 282 28.72 31.79 -31.36
CA PRO A 282 29.95 32.52 -31.05
C PRO A 282 30.01 33.72 -31.98
N ALA A 283 30.17 34.92 -31.41
CA ALA A 283 30.36 36.12 -32.21
C ALA A 283 31.58 35.89 -33.13
N GLU A 284 31.38 36.03 -34.43
CA GLU A 284 32.48 35.97 -35.37
C GLU A 284 33.58 36.91 -34.87
N PRO A 285 34.86 36.47 -34.88
CA PRO A 285 35.94 37.33 -34.47
C PRO A 285 35.92 38.62 -35.32
N GLN A 286 35.71 39.74 -34.70
CA GLN A 286 35.75 41.03 -35.40
C GLN A 286 37.12 41.13 -36.12
N PRO A 287 37.16 41.49 -37.40
CA PRO A 287 38.39 41.67 -38.12
C PRO A 287 39.24 42.73 -37.36
N ALA A 288 40.50 42.39 -37.19
CA ALA A 288 41.43 43.27 -36.50
C ALA A 288 41.44 44.65 -37.19
N PRO A 289 41.44 45.74 -36.40
CA PRO A 289 41.48 47.05 -37.00
C PRO A 289 42.73 47.19 -37.87
N PRO A 290 42.60 47.87 -39.04
CA PRO A 290 43.75 48.02 -39.95
C PRO A 290 44.85 48.76 -39.26
N LYS A 291 46.08 48.21 -39.32
CA LYS A 291 47.30 48.91 -38.90
C LYS A 291 47.53 50.04 -39.87
N HIS A 292 47.24 51.24 -39.43
CA HIS A 292 47.51 52.42 -40.26
C HIS A 292 48.45 53.36 -39.52
N PHE A 293 49.52 53.58 -40.31
CA PHE A 293 50.36 54.72 -40.54
C PHE A 293 51.17 55.21 -39.40
#